data_aa167c60f82bc6d55bdda6206e3f82e0
#
_entry.id   aa167c60f82bc6d55bdda6206e3f82e0
#
_cell.length_a   1.000
_cell.length_b   1.000
_cell.length_c   1.000
_cell.angle_alpha   90.00
_cell.angle_beta   90.00
_cell.angle_gamma   90.00
#
_symmetry.space_group_name_H-M   'P 1'
#
loop_
_entity.id
_entity.type
_entity.pdbx_description
1 polymer ?
#
loop_
_entity_poly.entity_id
_entity_poly.type
_entity_poly.pdbx_seq_one_letter_code
_entity_poly.pdbx_strand_id
1 'polypeptide(L)'
;QTCALPILTVDHLHIVGDIYDRGPGPHIIMDKMMTYHSIDVQWGNHDVLWMGAAAGQMGCIANAIRICARYGNLDILEDGYGINLLPLATFAINTYGDDPCTCFQLKGSDSYSASEREMNQKMHKAISIIQFKAEGQIIKRHPEFGLEKRNLLHHIDFERGVLEMGGKEYKMLDMNFPTVDPKDPYAFTPEEADIMERLERAFMNCEKLQQHMKFLLAKGSLYKVYNNNLLY
;
A
#
# COMPACT_ATOMS: atom_id res chain seq x y z
N GLN A 1 -10.47 -21.59 30.31
CA GLN A 1 -11.87 -21.13 30.60
C GLN A 1 -12.32 -19.97 29.69
N THR A 2 -11.42 -19.24 29.05
CA THR A 2 -11.76 -18.10 28.17
C THR A 2 -12.20 -18.47 26.75
N CYS A 3 -11.95 -19.69 26.28
CA CYS A 3 -12.33 -20.13 24.93
C CYS A 3 -13.77 -20.61 24.80
N ALA A 4 -14.45 -20.96 25.87
CA ALA A 4 -15.81 -21.50 25.81
C ALA A 4 -16.89 -20.43 25.53
N LEU A 5 -16.72 -19.22 26.06
CA LEU A 5 -17.71 -18.14 25.90
C LEU A 5 -17.95 -17.70 24.45
N PRO A 6 -16.92 -17.45 23.61
CA PRO A 6 -17.12 -17.14 22.21
C PRO A 6 -17.84 -18.26 21.45
N ILE A 7 -17.50 -19.53 21.71
CA ILE A 7 -18.11 -20.71 21.05
C ILE A 7 -19.61 -20.82 21.42
N LEU A 8 -19.96 -20.48 22.66
CA LEU A 8 -21.34 -20.56 23.14
C LEU A 8 -22.22 -19.38 22.69
N THR A 9 -21.61 -18.25 22.31
CA THR A 9 -22.32 -17.02 21.95
C THR A 9 -22.28 -16.68 20.48
N VAL A 10 -21.22 -17.07 19.79
CA VAL A 10 -21.03 -16.82 18.35
C VAL A 10 -20.56 -18.12 17.69
N ASP A 11 -21.49 -18.78 17.01
CA ASP A 11 -21.24 -20.04 16.32
C ASP A 11 -20.29 -19.86 15.13
N HIS A 12 -20.49 -18.80 14.36
CA HIS A 12 -19.66 -18.46 13.20
C HIS A 12 -19.44 -16.96 13.10
N LEU A 13 -18.20 -16.56 12.82
CA LEU A 13 -17.83 -15.17 12.61
C LEU A 13 -17.59 -14.92 11.12
N HIS A 14 -18.34 -13.98 10.53
CA HIS A 14 -18.13 -13.51 9.18
C HIS A 14 -17.50 -12.12 9.20
N ILE A 15 -16.33 -11.96 8.57
CA ILE A 15 -15.60 -10.70 8.46
C ILE A 15 -15.81 -10.13 7.05
N VAL A 16 -16.24 -8.87 6.99
CA VAL A 16 -16.56 -8.18 5.73
C VAL A 16 -15.36 -7.52 5.02
N GLY A 17 -14.14 -7.87 5.42
CA GLY A 17 -12.92 -7.47 4.75
C GLY A 17 -12.38 -6.09 5.14
N ASP A 18 -11.44 -5.61 4.29
CA ASP A 18 -10.65 -4.39 4.50
C ASP A 18 -9.92 -4.35 5.86
N ILE A 19 -9.39 -5.52 6.26
CA ILE A 19 -8.60 -5.67 7.48
C ILE A 19 -7.33 -4.81 7.38
N TYR A 20 -6.78 -4.69 6.18
CA TYR A 20 -5.56 -3.96 5.86
C TYR A 20 -5.81 -2.54 5.31
N ASP A 21 -6.98 -1.93 5.55
CA ASP A 21 -7.23 -0.55 5.10
C ASP A 21 -6.36 0.45 5.93
N ARG A 22 -6.93 1.44 6.53
CA ARG A 22 -6.23 2.61 7.10
C ARG A 22 -5.99 2.52 8.60
N GLY A 23 -6.56 1.51 9.23
CA GLY A 23 -6.47 1.31 10.68
C GLY A 23 -5.13 0.72 11.13
N PRO A 24 -4.72 0.95 12.37
CA PRO A 24 -3.55 0.32 12.95
C PRO A 24 -3.80 -1.15 13.29
N GLY A 25 -2.72 -1.93 13.38
CA GLY A 25 -2.74 -3.27 13.96
C GLY A 25 -3.42 -4.39 13.15
N PRO A 26 -3.46 -4.39 11.80
CA PRO A 26 -4.03 -5.51 11.04
C PRO A 26 -3.34 -6.84 11.36
N HIS A 27 -2.04 -6.84 11.64
CA HIS A 27 -1.29 -8.02 12.05
C HIS A 27 -1.80 -8.64 13.36
N ILE A 28 -2.24 -7.80 14.31
CA ILE A 28 -2.83 -8.25 15.59
C ILE A 28 -4.22 -8.85 15.35
N ILE A 29 -5.01 -8.21 14.48
CA ILE A 29 -6.33 -8.70 14.09
C ILE A 29 -6.20 -10.07 13.44
N MET A 30 -5.27 -10.22 12.48
CA MET A 30 -5.01 -11.46 11.78
C MET A 30 -4.59 -12.58 12.73
N ASP A 31 -3.65 -12.31 13.64
CA ASP A 31 -3.24 -13.28 14.68
C ASP A 31 -4.46 -13.78 15.47
N LYS A 32 -5.39 -12.89 15.81
CA LYS A 32 -6.63 -13.22 16.54
C LYS A 32 -7.59 -14.06 15.68
N MET A 33 -7.78 -13.66 14.43
CA MET A 33 -8.68 -14.36 13.51
C MET A 33 -8.22 -15.80 13.25
N MET A 34 -6.92 -16.02 13.13
CA MET A 34 -6.33 -17.35 12.89
C MET A 34 -6.59 -18.33 14.04
N THR A 35 -6.84 -17.83 15.24
CA THR A 35 -7.16 -18.65 16.43
C THR A 35 -8.65 -18.83 16.67
N TYR A 36 -9.51 -18.21 15.83
CA TYR A 36 -10.95 -18.29 16.03
C TYR A 36 -11.53 -19.65 15.56
N HIS A 37 -12.47 -20.19 16.31
CA HIS A 37 -12.96 -21.57 16.11
C HIS A 37 -13.73 -21.78 14.80
N SER A 38 -14.47 -20.78 14.32
CA SER A 38 -15.25 -20.85 13.07
C SER A 38 -15.35 -19.47 12.46
N ILE A 39 -14.67 -19.27 11.33
CA ILE A 39 -14.53 -17.96 10.70
C ILE A 39 -14.43 -18.07 9.19
N ASP A 40 -14.99 -17.11 8.51
CA ASP A 40 -14.68 -16.81 7.11
C ASP A 40 -14.55 -15.30 6.87
N VAL A 41 -13.95 -14.94 5.72
CA VAL A 41 -13.63 -13.57 5.37
C VAL A 41 -14.13 -13.27 3.96
N GLN A 42 -14.82 -12.18 3.79
CA GLN A 42 -15.03 -11.57 2.48
C GLN A 42 -13.87 -10.61 2.23
N TRP A 43 -13.15 -10.75 1.11
CA TRP A 43 -12.00 -9.90 0.84
C TRP A 43 -12.43 -8.49 0.46
N GLY A 44 -11.89 -7.49 1.16
CA GLY A 44 -11.89 -6.12 0.70
C GLY A 44 -10.77 -5.86 -0.32
N ASN A 45 -10.81 -4.71 -0.99
CA ASN A 45 -9.79 -4.35 -1.97
C ASN A 45 -8.39 -4.18 -1.34
N HIS A 46 -8.31 -3.74 -0.10
CA HIS A 46 -7.03 -3.64 0.62
C HIS A 46 -6.47 -5.01 0.98
N ASP A 47 -7.30 -5.98 1.33
CA ASP A 47 -6.84 -7.36 1.58
C ASP A 47 -6.24 -7.98 0.32
N VAL A 48 -6.90 -7.83 -0.84
CA VAL A 48 -6.37 -8.29 -2.14
C VAL A 48 -5.07 -7.57 -2.50
N LEU A 49 -4.97 -6.28 -2.21
CA LEU A 49 -3.74 -5.50 -2.41
C LEU A 49 -2.57 -6.10 -1.62
N TRP A 50 -2.78 -6.44 -0.34
CA TRP A 50 -1.75 -7.04 0.51
C TRP A 50 -1.40 -8.47 0.10
N MET A 51 -2.35 -9.25 -0.43
CA MET A 51 -2.06 -10.53 -1.06
C MET A 51 -1.12 -10.36 -2.27
N GLY A 52 -1.38 -9.36 -3.12
CA GLY A 52 -0.52 -9.02 -4.24
C GLY A 52 0.88 -8.56 -3.79
N ALA A 53 0.96 -7.78 -2.72
CA ALA A 53 2.23 -7.35 -2.13
C ALA A 53 3.04 -8.54 -1.58
N ALA A 54 2.40 -9.44 -0.85
CA ALA A 54 3.03 -10.66 -0.33
C ALA A 54 3.47 -11.63 -1.45
N ALA A 55 2.84 -11.56 -2.61
CA ALA A 55 3.23 -12.31 -3.81
C ALA A 55 4.36 -11.62 -4.62
N GLY A 56 4.91 -10.50 -4.15
CA GLY A 56 6.01 -9.79 -4.80
C GLY A 56 5.59 -8.80 -5.89
N GLN A 57 4.29 -8.48 -5.99
CA GLN A 57 3.83 -7.52 -7.00
C GLN A 57 4.22 -6.09 -6.59
N MET A 58 5.17 -5.49 -7.32
CA MET A 58 5.79 -4.20 -6.95
C MET A 58 4.80 -3.05 -6.81
N GLY A 59 3.79 -2.95 -7.69
CA GLY A 59 2.74 -1.92 -7.58
C GLY A 59 1.91 -2.07 -6.31
N CYS A 60 1.61 -3.32 -5.90
CA CYS A 60 0.92 -3.61 -4.65
C CYS A 60 1.78 -3.28 -3.43
N ILE A 61 3.07 -3.62 -3.45
CA ILE A 61 4.03 -3.29 -2.40
C ILE A 61 4.11 -1.77 -2.22
N ALA A 62 4.34 -1.04 -3.30
CA ALA A 62 4.44 0.42 -3.25
C ALA A 62 3.14 1.05 -2.74
N ASN A 63 1.98 0.55 -3.16
CA ASN A 63 0.69 1.05 -2.70
C ASN A 63 0.44 0.74 -1.22
N ALA A 64 0.75 -0.48 -0.74
CA ALA A 64 0.62 -0.83 0.69
C ALA A 64 1.47 0.10 1.56
N ILE A 65 2.75 0.31 1.21
CA ILE A 65 3.64 1.22 1.93
C ILE A 65 3.11 2.67 1.87
N ARG A 66 2.65 3.13 0.71
CA ARG A 66 2.09 4.47 0.55
C ARG A 66 0.87 4.71 1.43
N ILE A 67 -0.03 3.73 1.53
CA ILE A 67 -1.20 3.83 2.42
C ILE A 67 -0.75 3.88 3.88
N CYS A 68 0.18 3.00 4.29
CA CYS A 68 0.74 3.05 5.64
C CYS A 68 1.39 4.41 5.94
N ALA A 69 2.20 4.96 5.03
CA ALA A 69 2.81 6.27 5.18
C ALA A 69 1.76 7.39 5.31
N ARG A 70 0.74 7.38 4.44
CA ARG A 70 -0.33 8.41 4.45
C ARG A 70 -1.10 8.46 5.76
N TYR A 71 -1.33 7.32 6.39
CA TYR A 71 -2.12 7.22 7.62
C TYR A 71 -1.29 7.05 8.89
N GLY A 72 0.04 7.17 8.79
CA GLY A 72 0.94 7.11 9.94
C GLY A 72 1.02 5.71 10.56
N ASN A 73 1.00 4.68 9.75
CA ASN A 73 0.99 3.28 10.20
C ASN A 73 2.18 2.48 9.63
N LEU A 74 3.34 3.12 9.45
CA LEU A 74 4.54 2.41 8.96
C LEU A 74 5.04 1.35 9.94
N ASP A 75 4.71 1.50 11.23
CA ASP A 75 4.94 0.50 12.29
C ASP A 75 4.30 -0.87 12.00
N ILE A 76 3.20 -0.91 11.23
CA ILE A 76 2.64 -2.18 10.75
C ILE A 76 3.68 -2.98 9.96
N LEU A 77 4.44 -2.29 9.11
CA LEU A 77 5.47 -2.92 8.28
C LEU A 77 6.71 -3.25 9.09
N GLU A 78 7.22 -2.31 9.89
CA GLU A 78 8.47 -2.46 10.63
C GLU A 78 8.29 -3.34 11.86
N ASP A 79 7.41 -2.99 12.78
CA ASP A 79 7.21 -3.73 14.03
C ASP A 79 6.29 -4.94 13.85
N GLY A 80 5.24 -4.79 13.03
CA GLY A 80 4.25 -5.83 12.82
C GLY A 80 4.75 -7.00 11.98
N TYR A 81 5.51 -6.71 10.92
CA TYR A 81 6.00 -7.70 9.94
C TYR A 81 7.51 -7.77 9.82
N GLY A 82 8.28 -6.91 10.47
CA GLY A 82 9.75 -6.88 10.39
C GLY A 82 10.27 -6.48 9.02
N ILE A 83 9.50 -5.73 8.24
CA ILE A 83 9.89 -5.24 6.91
C ILE A 83 10.71 -3.97 7.09
N ASN A 84 11.99 -4.02 6.72
CA ASN A 84 12.92 -2.90 6.89
C ASN A 84 12.68 -1.79 5.86
N LEU A 85 12.25 -0.61 6.31
CA LEU A 85 12.02 0.57 5.48
C LEU A 85 13.21 1.55 5.46
N LEU A 86 14.31 1.27 6.15
CA LEU A 86 15.48 2.16 6.20
C LEU A 86 16.04 2.52 4.81
N PRO A 87 16.11 1.61 3.80
CA PRO A 87 16.54 1.99 2.46
C PRO A 87 15.64 3.06 1.83
N LEU A 88 14.32 2.92 1.99
CA LEU A 88 13.36 3.92 1.50
C LEU A 88 13.47 5.25 2.26
N ALA A 89 13.64 5.21 3.57
CA ALA A 89 13.83 6.40 4.39
C ALA A 89 15.10 7.16 4.00
N THR A 90 16.22 6.46 3.81
CA THR A 90 17.49 7.04 3.37
C THR A 90 17.36 7.69 1.98
N PHE A 91 16.75 7.00 1.04
CA PHE A 91 16.47 7.54 -0.29
C PHE A 91 15.59 8.78 -0.23
N ALA A 92 14.53 8.76 0.57
CA ALA A 92 13.60 9.87 0.71
C ALA A 92 14.31 11.13 1.26
N ILE A 93 15.21 10.98 2.25
CA ILE A 93 16.00 12.09 2.77
C ILE A 93 16.95 12.62 1.70
N ASN A 94 17.68 11.74 1.02
CA ASN A 94 18.68 12.15 0.03
C ASN A 94 18.03 12.85 -1.17
N THR A 95 16.84 12.43 -1.56
CA THR A 95 16.13 12.94 -2.75
C THR A 95 15.28 14.16 -2.45
N TYR A 96 14.64 14.21 -1.28
CA TYR A 96 13.66 15.22 -0.91
C TYR A 96 14.03 15.96 0.39
N GLY A 97 15.31 15.97 0.79
CA GLY A 97 15.79 16.59 2.05
C GLY A 97 15.33 18.01 2.25
N ASP A 98 15.43 18.84 1.21
CA ASP A 98 15.05 20.28 1.24
C ASP A 98 13.59 20.52 0.82
N ASP A 99 12.84 19.46 0.48
CA ASP A 99 11.45 19.57 0.05
C ASP A 99 10.51 19.51 1.26
N PRO A 100 9.63 20.49 1.45
CA PRO A 100 8.65 20.46 2.55
C PRO A 100 7.56 19.38 2.37
N CYS A 101 7.44 18.74 1.21
CA CYS A 101 6.51 17.67 0.89
C CYS A 101 5.05 17.95 1.34
N THR A 102 4.58 19.19 1.19
CA THR A 102 3.31 19.67 1.75
C THR A 102 2.08 18.94 1.21
N CYS A 103 2.17 18.39 -0.01
CA CYS A 103 1.09 17.58 -0.62
C CYS A 103 0.99 16.17 -0.04
N PHE A 104 1.99 15.73 0.75
CA PHE A 104 2.13 14.37 1.25
C PHE A 104 1.96 14.27 2.78
N GLN A 105 1.22 15.19 3.38
CA GLN A 105 0.98 15.22 4.82
C GLN A 105 0.26 13.97 5.31
N LEU A 106 0.62 13.57 6.56
CA LEU A 106 -0.07 12.48 7.26
C LEU A 106 -1.52 12.86 7.53
N LYS A 107 -2.39 11.87 7.46
CA LYS A 107 -3.77 11.97 7.90
C LYS A 107 -3.94 11.30 9.26
N GLY A 108 -4.27 12.09 10.27
CA GLY A 108 -4.88 11.56 11.50
C GLY A 108 -3.95 11.15 12.64
N SER A 109 -2.68 11.62 12.72
CA SER A 109 -1.83 11.25 13.85
C SER A 109 -1.33 12.47 14.62
N ASP A 110 -1.93 12.74 15.78
CA ASP A 110 -1.47 13.76 16.73
C ASP A 110 -0.26 13.29 17.57
N SER A 111 0.10 12.00 17.51
CA SER A 111 1.13 11.38 18.34
C SER A 111 2.55 11.51 17.79
N TYR A 112 2.75 11.87 16.54
CA TYR A 112 4.08 11.99 15.92
C TYR A 112 4.78 13.31 16.27
N SER A 113 6.06 13.24 16.58
CA SER A 113 6.94 14.42 16.66
C SER A 113 7.07 15.11 15.30
N ALA A 114 7.55 16.36 15.30
CA ALA A 114 7.77 17.11 14.06
C ALA A 114 8.74 16.38 13.11
N SER A 115 9.82 15.81 13.66
CA SER A 115 10.81 15.07 12.87
C SER A 115 10.26 13.78 12.25
N GLU A 116 9.44 13.01 12.98
CA GLU A 116 8.78 11.81 12.46
C GLU A 116 7.79 12.15 11.36
N ARG A 117 7.02 13.25 11.52
CA ARG A 117 6.10 13.73 10.47
C ARG A 117 6.85 14.09 9.20
N GLU A 118 7.93 14.85 9.33
CA GLU A 118 8.77 15.26 8.20
C GLU A 118 9.35 14.05 7.46
N MET A 119 9.91 13.10 8.20
CA MET A 119 10.44 11.85 7.63
C MET A 119 9.36 11.08 6.88
N ASN A 120 8.21 10.89 7.52
CA ASN A 120 7.09 10.16 6.93
C ASN A 120 6.57 10.86 5.66
N GLN A 121 6.49 12.20 5.63
CA GLN A 121 6.08 12.95 4.43
C GLN A 121 7.04 12.73 3.26
N LYS A 122 8.35 12.73 3.51
CA LYS A 122 9.37 12.44 2.49
C LYS A 122 9.27 11.00 1.98
N MET A 123 9.11 10.04 2.88
CA MET A 123 8.88 8.63 2.51
C MET A 123 7.58 8.46 1.72
N HIS A 124 6.50 9.13 2.14
CA HIS A 124 5.22 9.12 1.43
C HIS A 124 5.36 9.66 0.01
N LYS A 125 6.08 10.78 -0.19
CA LYS A 125 6.36 11.32 -1.53
C LYS A 125 7.18 10.34 -2.36
N ALA A 126 8.29 9.85 -1.82
CA ALA A 126 9.18 8.91 -2.51
C ALA A 126 8.44 7.66 -3.00
N ILE A 127 7.72 6.99 -2.11
CA ILE A 127 6.99 5.77 -2.47
C ILE A 127 5.81 6.04 -3.40
N SER A 128 5.20 7.24 -3.36
CA SER A 128 4.13 7.62 -4.29
C SER A 128 4.65 7.74 -5.73
N ILE A 129 5.83 8.34 -5.92
CA ILE A 129 6.46 8.43 -7.24
C ILE A 129 6.84 7.03 -7.75
N ILE A 130 7.44 6.20 -6.89
CA ILE A 130 7.77 4.80 -7.22
C ILE A 130 6.50 4.03 -7.58
N GLN A 131 5.39 4.23 -6.87
CA GLN A 131 4.10 3.60 -7.18
C GLN A 131 3.60 3.99 -8.57
N PHE A 132 3.60 5.29 -8.91
CA PHE A 132 3.17 5.74 -10.24
C PHE A 132 4.02 5.11 -11.35
N LYS A 133 5.32 4.98 -11.15
CA LYS A 133 6.21 4.30 -12.09
C LYS A 133 5.88 2.82 -12.23
N ALA A 134 5.73 2.11 -11.11
CA ALA A 134 5.37 0.70 -11.09
C ALA A 134 4.01 0.44 -11.78
N GLU A 135 2.99 1.24 -11.45
CA GLU A 135 1.66 1.14 -12.08
C GLU A 135 1.73 1.41 -13.58
N GLY A 136 2.46 2.44 -14.01
CA GLY A 136 2.61 2.76 -15.43
C GLY A 136 3.29 1.64 -16.22
N GLN A 137 4.30 0.98 -15.62
CA GLN A 137 4.93 -0.20 -16.22
C GLN A 137 3.97 -1.38 -16.35
N ILE A 138 3.08 -1.60 -15.35
CA ILE A 138 2.05 -2.64 -15.41
C ILE A 138 1.06 -2.34 -16.52
N ILE A 139 0.52 -1.12 -16.56
CA ILE A 139 -0.45 -0.69 -17.58
C ILE A 139 0.14 -0.84 -18.98
N LYS A 140 1.42 -0.47 -19.17
CA LYS A 140 2.13 -0.64 -20.45
C LYS A 140 2.26 -2.09 -20.87
N ARG A 141 2.46 -3.02 -19.91
CA ARG A 141 2.56 -4.47 -20.21
C ARG A 141 1.19 -5.13 -20.42
N HIS A 142 0.13 -4.53 -19.89
CA HIS A 142 -1.23 -5.08 -19.87
C HIS A 142 -2.26 -4.09 -20.43
N PRO A 143 -2.17 -3.72 -21.72
CA PRO A 143 -3.12 -2.80 -22.35
C PRO A 143 -4.57 -3.32 -22.31
N GLU A 144 -4.74 -4.65 -22.21
CA GLU A 144 -6.06 -5.29 -22.08
C GLU A 144 -6.83 -4.87 -20.83
N PHE A 145 -6.16 -4.29 -19.82
CA PHE A 145 -6.83 -3.78 -18.62
C PHE A 145 -7.58 -2.46 -18.87
N GLY A 146 -7.30 -1.77 -19.96
CA GLY A 146 -7.99 -0.50 -20.31
C GLY A 146 -7.72 0.62 -19.29
N LEU A 147 -6.54 0.64 -18.66
CA LEU A 147 -6.18 1.55 -17.57
C LEU A 147 -5.27 2.72 -17.99
N GLU A 148 -5.08 2.95 -19.29
CA GLU A 148 -4.15 3.97 -19.82
C GLU A 148 -4.44 5.37 -19.30
N LYS A 149 -5.71 5.69 -19.02
CA LYS A 149 -6.14 6.97 -18.43
C LYS A 149 -5.61 7.21 -17.01
N ARG A 150 -5.09 6.17 -16.34
CA ARG A 150 -4.45 6.25 -15.03
C ARG A 150 -2.95 6.54 -15.09
N ASN A 151 -2.37 6.51 -16.27
CA ASN A 151 -0.97 6.86 -16.49
C ASN A 151 -0.83 8.38 -16.47
N LEU A 152 -0.54 8.97 -15.31
CA LEU A 152 -0.55 10.42 -15.13
C LEU A 152 0.79 11.09 -15.44
N LEU A 153 1.93 10.41 -15.23
CA LEU A 153 3.25 11.06 -15.29
C LEU A 153 3.57 11.62 -16.68
N HIS A 154 3.16 10.98 -17.76
CA HIS A 154 3.39 11.49 -19.13
C HIS A 154 2.43 12.61 -19.53
N HIS A 155 1.40 12.89 -18.73
CA HIS A 155 0.49 14.02 -18.93
C HIS A 155 0.94 15.28 -18.18
N ILE A 156 2.07 15.24 -17.48
CA ILE A 156 2.63 16.40 -16.80
C ILE A 156 3.46 17.22 -17.81
N ASP A 157 3.05 18.46 -18.02
CA ASP A 157 3.90 19.46 -18.65
C ASP A 157 4.79 20.10 -17.58
N PHE A 158 6.05 19.66 -17.54
CA PHE A 158 7.02 20.11 -16.54
C PHE A 158 7.44 21.57 -16.72
N GLU A 159 7.36 22.13 -17.95
CA GLU A 159 7.70 23.52 -18.21
C GLU A 159 6.59 24.46 -17.74
N ARG A 160 5.33 24.10 -17.98
CA ARG A 160 4.16 24.88 -17.60
C ARG A 160 3.65 24.61 -16.18
N GLY A 161 4.08 23.50 -15.57
CA GLY A 161 3.64 23.08 -14.26
C GLY A 161 2.16 22.67 -14.21
N VAL A 162 1.68 22.01 -15.25
CA VAL A 162 0.29 21.56 -15.36
C VAL A 162 0.19 20.07 -15.66
N LEU A 163 -0.88 19.45 -15.18
CA LEU A 163 -1.29 18.10 -15.53
C LEU A 163 -2.50 18.19 -16.48
N GLU A 164 -2.40 17.58 -17.64
CA GLU A 164 -3.52 17.42 -18.57
C GLU A 164 -4.29 16.13 -18.29
N MET A 165 -5.56 16.24 -17.95
CA MET A 165 -6.42 15.08 -17.70
C MET A 165 -7.84 15.33 -18.16
N GLY A 166 -8.38 14.42 -19.00
CA GLY A 166 -9.75 14.50 -19.49
C GLY A 166 -10.05 15.78 -20.30
N GLY A 167 -9.05 16.32 -21.02
CA GLY A 167 -9.17 17.55 -21.82
C GLY A 167 -9.17 18.84 -20.98
N LYS A 168 -8.76 18.76 -19.71
CA LYS A 168 -8.61 19.89 -18.80
C LYS A 168 -7.19 19.96 -18.26
N GLU A 169 -6.72 21.18 -18.05
CA GLU A 169 -5.45 21.45 -17.39
C GLU A 169 -5.65 21.72 -15.90
N TYR A 170 -4.81 21.11 -15.09
CA TYR A 170 -4.77 21.28 -13.63
C TYR A 170 -3.39 21.79 -13.23
N LYS A 171 -3.35 22.93 -12.56
CA LYS A 171 -2.10 23.46 -12.03
C LYS A 171 -1.55 22.52 -10.97
N MET A 172 -0.30 22.12 -11.13
CA MET A 172 0.42 21.30 -10.13
C MET A 172 0.79 22.14 -8.93
N LEU A 173 0.57 21.60 -7.74
CA LEU A 173 0.97 22.23 -6.46
C LEU A 173 2.40 21.86 -6.05
N ASP A 174 2.91 20.78 -6.60
CA ASP A 174 4.26 20.28 -6.37
C ASP A 174 4.85 19.84 -7.72
N MET A 175 6.04 20.33 -8.03
CA MET A 175 6.76 20.05 -9.28
C MET A 175 8.14 19.48 -9.02
N ASN A 176 8.50 19.21 -7.75
CA ASN A 176 9.79 18.64 -7.40
C ASN A 176 9.77 17.11 -7.53
N PHE A 177 9.99 16.62 -8.74
CA PHE A 177 10.05 15.18 -9.06
C PHE A 177 11.42 14.82 -9.69
N PRO A 178 12.54 14.93 -8.94
CA PRO A 178 13.89 14.81 -9.50
C PRO A 178 14.21 13.44 -10.10
N THR A 179 13.45 12.41 -9.74
CA THR A 179 13.64 11.05 -10.25
C THR A 179 12.77 10.72 -11.47
N VAL A 180 11.92 11.65 -11.93
CA VAL A 180 11.07 11.45 -13.10
C VAL A 180 11.75 12.05 -14.35
N ASP A 181 12.15 11.20 -15.29
CA ASP A 181 12.62 11.64 -16.61
C ASP A 181 11.39 11.89 -17.51
N PRO A 182 11.16 13.12 -18.01
CA PRO A 182 10.05 13.40 -18.92
C PRO A 182 10.05 12.56 -20.21
N LYS A 183 11.21 12.02 -20.62
CA LYS A 183 11.32 11.17 -21.82
C LYS A 183 10.91 9.73 -21.57
N ASP A 184 11.10 9.24 -20.34
CA ASP A 184 10.64 7.91 -19.89
C ASP A 184 10.17 7.98 -18.43
N PRO A 185 9.01 8.59 -18.20
CA PRO A 185 8.56 8.95 -16.84
C PRO A 185 8.26 7.75 -15.93
N TYR A 186 8.17 6.55 -16.49
CA TYR A 186 7.89 5.32 -15.74
C TYR A 186 9.15 4.46 -15.50
N ALA A 187 10.32 4.85 -16.01
CA ALA A 187 11.56 4.16 -15.69
C ALA A 187 11.95 4.37 -14.22
N PHE A 188 12.34 3.29 -13.54
CA PHE A 188 12.99 3.42 -12.24
C PHE A 188 14.40 3.94 -12.41
N THR A 189 14.83 4.79 -11.48
CA THR A 189 16.28 5.03 -11.30
C THR A 189 16.94 3.77 -10.74
N PRO A 190 18.27 3.62 -10.85
CA PRO A 190 18.97 2.48 -10.25
C PRO A 190 18.70 2.33 -8.74
N GLU A 191 18.59 3.45 -8.01
CA GLU A 191 18.29 3.45 -6.58
C GLU A 191 16.85 3.02 -6.29
N GLU A 192 15.87 3.51 -7.06
CA GLU A 192 14.48 3.08 -6.94
C GLU A 192 14.32 1.58 -7.23
N ALA A 193 15.04 1.07 -8.23
CA ALA A 193 15.04 -0.35 -8.58
C ALA A 193 15.62 -1.21 -7.44
N ASP A 194 16.76 -0.83 -6.85
CA ASP A 194 17.35 -1.53 -5.70
C ASP A 194 16.43 -1.55 -4.48
N ILE A 195 15.80 -0.40 -4.18
CA ILE A 195 14.82 -0.32 -3.08
C ILE A 195 13.65 -1.27 -3.32
N MET A 196 13.08 -1.25 -4.52
CA MET A 196 11.93 -2.10 -4.84
C MET A 196 12.28 -3.58 -4.82
N GLU A 197 13.47 -3.98 -5.28
CA GLU A 197 13.94 -5.36 -5.19
C GLU A 197 14.14 -5.82 -3.74
N ARG A 198 14.66 -4.96 -2.87
CA ARG A 198 14.80 -5.24 -1.42
C ARG A 198 13.44 -5.39 -0.75
N LEU A 199 12.50 -4.49 -1.06
CA LEU A 199 11.14 -4.55 -0.53
C LEU A 199 10.40 -5.78 -1.01
N GLU A 200 10.50 -6.13 -2.29
CA GLU A 200 9.95 -7.37 -2.85
C GLU A 200 10.42 -8.60 -2.08
N ARG A 201 11.73 -8.73 -1.89
CA ARG A 201 12.30 -9.84 -1.11
C ARG A 201 11.80 -9.83 0.35
N ALA A 202 11.70 -8.65 0.97
CA ALA A 202 11.24 -8.54 2.35
C ALA A 202 9.77 -8.98 2.50
N PHE A 203 8.88 -8.54 1.60
CA PHE A 203 7.47 -8.95 1.60
C PHE A 203 7.31 -10.46 1.33
N MET A 204 8.01 -10.99 0.33
CA MET A 204 7.93 -12.39 -0.04
C MET A 204 8.50 -13.34 1.04
N ASN A 205 9.52 -12.92 1.77
CA ASN A 205 10.19 -13.73 2.78
C ASN A 205 9.69 -13.49 4.22
N CYS A 206 8.75 -12.57 4.42
CA CYS A 206 8.15 -12.36 5.74
C CYS A 206 7.20 -13.51 6.08
N GLU A 207 7.67 -14.45 6.91
CA GLU A 207 6.92 -15.65 7.27
C GLU A 207 5.54 -15.33 7.87
N LYS A 208 5.48 -14.36 8.78
CA LYS A 208 4.22 -13.93 9.41
C LYS A 208 3.23 -13.40 8.38
N LEU A 209 3.68 -12.57 7.44
CA LEU A 209 2.84 -12.04 6.37
C LEU A 209 2.33 -13.19 5.47
N GLN A 210 3.21 -14.12 5.11
CA GLN A 210 2.85 -15.28 4.30
C GLN A 210 1.80 -16.18 4.98
N GLN A 211 1.91 -16.36 6.29
CA GLN A 211 0.92 -17.11 7.07
C GLN A 211 -0.45 -16.40 7.07
N HIS A 212 -0.47 -15.08 7.25
CA HIS A 212 -1.70 -14.28 7.18
C HIS A 212 -2.35 -14.35 5.81
N MET A 213 -1.57 -14.22 4.73
CA MET A 213 -2.11 -14.31 3.36
C MET A 213 -2.64 -15.71 3.03
N LYS A 214 -1.94 -16.77 3.46
CA LYS A 214 -2.45 -18.14 3.33
C LYS A 214 -3.78 -18.34 4.07
N PHE A 215 -3.92 -17.75 5.27
CA PHE A 215 -5.17 -17.78 6.00
C PHE A 215 -6.30 -17.06 5.23
N LEU A 216 -6.06 -15.84 4.75
CA LEU A 216 -7.03 -15.11 3.93
C LEU A 216 -7.44 -15.87 2.68
N LEU A 217 -6.49 -16.51 1.99
CA LEU A 217 -6.79 -17.34 0.82
C LEU A 217 -7.62 -18.59 1.19
N ALA A 218 -7.31 -19.22 2.31
CA ALA A 218 -7.99 -20.46 2.73
C ALA A 218 -9.39 -20.20 3.33
N LYS A 219 -9.61 -19.07 3.97
CA LYS A 219 -10.83 -18.73 4.70
C LYS A 219 -11.67 -17.64 4.03
N GLY A 220 -11.16 -17.03 2.97
CA GLY A 220 -11.79 -15.87 2.32
C GLY A 220 -12.23 -16.16 0.88
N SER A 221 -13.05 -15.23 0.38
CA SER A 221 -13.52 -15.18 -1.00
C SER A 221 -13.96 -13.77 -1.38
N LEU A 222 -14.15 -13.50 -2.68
CA LEU A 222 -14.72 -12.24 -3.16
C LEU A 222 -16.21 -12.11 -2.83
N TYR A 223 -16.91 -13.22 -2.74
CA TYR A 223 -18.33 -13.27 -2.38
C TYR A 223 -18.65 -14.55 -1.63
N LYS A 224 -19.76 -14.52 -0.91
CA LYS A 224 -20.31 -15.71 -0.24
C LYS A 224 -21.82 -15.74 -0.33
N VAL A 225 -22.38 -16.92 -0.43
CA VAL A 225 -23.83 -17.13 -0.38
C VAL A 225 -24.19 -17.70 0.97
N TYR A 226 -25.01 -16.99 1.71
CA TYR A 226 -25.55 -17.38 3.02
C TYR A 226 -27.07 -17.33 2.98
N ASN A 227 -27.76 -18.46 3.26
CA ASN A 227 -29.21 -18.52 3.30
C ASN A 227 -29.89 -17.84 2.10
N ASN A 228 -29.42 -18.13 0.88
CA ASN A 228 -29.83 -17.51 -0.39
C ASN A 228 -29.55 -16.00 -0.52
N ASN A 229 -28.80 -15.39 0.40
CA ASN A 229 -28.32 -14.03 0.28
C ASN A 229 -26.89 -14.03 -0.25
N LEU A 230 -26.63 -13.19 -1.25
CA LEU A 230 -25.29 -12.94 -1.78
C LEU A 230 -24.63 -11.82 -0.96
N LEU A 231 -23.50 -12.14 -0.36
CA LEU A 231 -22.58 -11.19 0.30
C LEU A 231 -21.40 -10.91 -0.63
N TYR A 232 -21.13 -9.65 -0.95
CA TYR A 232 -20.03 -9.22 -1.82
C TYR A 232 -19.51 -7.83 -1.45
#